data_020c5dee8900b45440b732f20d8654ff
#
_entry.id   020c5dee8900b45440b732f20d8654ff
#
_cell.length_a   1.000
_cell.length_b   1.000
_cell.length_c   1.000
_cell.angle_alpha   90.00
_cell.angle_beta   90.00
_cell.angle_gamma   90.00
#
_symmetry.space_group_name_H-M   'P 1'
#
loop_
_entity.id
_entity.type
_entity.pdbx_description
1 polymer ?
#
loop_
_entity_poly.entity_id
_entity_poly.type
_entity_poly.pdbx_seq_one_letter_code
_entity_poly.pdbx_strand_id
1 'polypeptide(L)'
;MPTRKVIKLCPIKEELKIMKIRQARNINVIAMLNNLLIDNITNKQIIGVPLPKDMIAKFFIEWNFSGKDAYIDFLSQYNGLFFPEGLLLEASAHDIEMEVETFYDLCGRLERYWDITKDNVDIPKKFTMSHIPIADDAAGNEYWINLITGEVVFIEVEYGIPEGVHIVADSFSTFYSALRPMH
;
A
#
# COMPACT_ATOMS: atom_id res chain seq x y z
N MET A 1 -31.76 -2.03 -1.82
CA MET A 1 -30.56 -1.74 -2.65
C MET A 1 -29.83 -0.61 -1.96
N PRO A 2 -28.62 -0.80 -1.42
CA PRO A 2 -27.88 0.30 -0.83
C PRO A 2 -27.42 1.24 -1.95
N THR A 3 -27.79 2.49 -1.83
CA THR A 3 -27.38 3.59 -2.71
C THR A 3 -25.86 3.70 -2.66
N ARG A 4 -25.19 3.54 -3.81
CA ARG A 4 -23.76 3.82 -4.01
C ARG A 4 -23.48 5.24 -3.51
N LYS A 5 -22.87 5.37 -2.33
CA LYS A 5 -22.09 6.55 -2.02
C LYS A 5 -20.92 6.58 -3.01
N VAL A 6 -21.00 7.47 -3.97
CA VAL A 6 -19.85 7.83 -4.79
C VAL A 6 -18.81 8.37 -3.80
N ILE A 7 -17.78 7.60 -3.51
CA ILE A 7 -16.63 8.09 -2.75
C ILE A 7 -16.04 9.18 -3.66
N LYS A 8 -16.25 10.43 -3.27
CA LYS A 8 -15.65 11.57 -3.96
C LYS A 8 -14.15 11.36 -3.96
N LEU A 9 -13.58 11.24 -5.15
CA LEU A 9 -12.14 11.21 -5.41
C LEU A 9 -11.41 12.10 -4.41
N CYS A 10 -10.57 11.45 -3.65
CA CYS A 10 -9.67 11.92 -2.62
C CYS A 10 -9.91 13.38 -2.20
N PRO A 11 -10.71 13.67 -1.16
CA PRO A 11 -10.86 15.05 -0.64
C PRO A 11 -9.51 15.62 -0.17
N ILE A 12 -8.53 14.75 -0.06
CA ILE A 12 -7.11 14.99 0.26
C ILE A 12 -6.42 15.83 -0.84
N LYS A 13 -6.86 15.83 -2.11
CA LYS A 13 -6.17 16.61 -3.17
C LYS A 13 -6.18 18.12 -2.94
N GLU A 14 -7.28 18.67 -2.45
CA GLU A 14 -7.34 20.10 -2.12
C GLU A 14 -6.57 20.41 -0.84
N GLU A 15 -6.67 19.58 0.19
CA GLU A 15 -5.91 19.73 1.42
C GLU A 15 -4.40 19.54 1.20
N LEU A 16 -3.98 18.60 0.34
CA LEU A 16 -2.58 18.43 -0.06
C LEU A 16 -2.03 19.65 -0.79
N LYS A 17 -2.84 20.34 -1.58
CA LYS A 17 -2.41 21.57 -2.25
C LYS A 17 -2.08 22.68 -1.24
N ILE A 18 -2.86 22.77 -0.17
CA ILE A 18 -2.64 23.70 0.94
C ILE A 18 -1.44 23.29 1.79
N MET A 19 -1.27 21.97 2.05
CA MET A 19 -0.14 21.44 2.81
C MET A 19 1.20 21.60 2.08
N LYS A 20 1.28 21.36 0.77
CA LYS A 20 2.49 21.61 -0.03
C LYS A 20 3.01 23.04 0.12
N ILE A 21 2.11 24.01 0.29
CA ILE A 21 2.47 25.43 0.51
C ILE A 21 3.01 25.65 1.93
N ARG A 22 2.56 24.86 2.93
CA ARG A 22 3.02 24.98 4.32
C ARG A 22 4.31 24.21 4.60
N GLN A 23 4.54 23.06 3.95
CA GLN A 23 5.74 22.22 4.13
C GLN A 23 7.02 22.81 3.54
N ALA A 24 6.93 23.69 2.54
CA ALA A 24 8.11 24.42 2.04
C ALA A 24 8.84 25.26 3.12
N ARG A 25 8.24 25.40 4.31
CA ARG A 25 8.82 26.16 5.44
C ARG A 25 9.33 25.31 6.60
N ASN A 26 9.20 23.96 6.59
CA ASN A 26 9.51 23.12 7.77
C ASN A 26 10.27 21.82 7.44
N ILE A 27 11.30 21.90 6.59
CA ILE A 27 12.11 20.72 6.15
C ILE A 27 12.97 20.09 7.26
N ASN A 28 13.10 20.73 8.44
CA ASN A 28 14.08 20.31 9.44
C ASN A 28 13.57 19.39 10.58
N VAL A 29 12.34 18.91 10.58
CA VAL A 29 11.80 18.09 11.70
C VAL A 29 11.73 16.59 11.40
N ILE A 30 11.96 16.15 10.14
CA ILE A 30 11.77 14.75 9.70
C ILE A 30 13.00 13.86 10.01
N ALA A 31 14.11 14.42 10.46
CA ALA A 31 15.37 13.69 10.67
C ALA A 31 15.44 12.84 11.95
N MET A 32 14.41 12.73 12.78
CA MET A 32 14.53 12.19 14.14
C MET A 32 13.75 10.90 14.47
N LEU A 33 13.17 10.19 13.52
CA LEU A 33 12.42 8.94 13.82
C LEU A 33 12.92 7.74 13.00
N ASN A 34 14.18 7.36 13.23
CA ASN A 34 14.80 6.22 12.56
C ASN A 34 14.96 5.05 13.52
N ASN A 35 14.22 3.97 13.34
CA ASN A 35 14.58 2.64 13.87
C ASN A 35 13.74 1.47 13.31
N LEU A 36 13.45 1.45 12.01
CA LEU A 36 12.93 0.25 11.33
C LEU A 36 14.02 -0.30 10.40
N LEU A 37 14.02 -1.63 10.17
CA LEU A 37 14.97 -2.28 9.25
C LEU A 37 15.02 -1.61 7.87
N ILE A 38 13.88 -1.16 7.37
CA ILE A 38 13.77 -0.41 6.10
C ILE A 38 14.43 0.97 6.17
N ASP A 39 14.54 1.60 7.35
CA ASP A 39 15.26 2.87 7.47
C ASP A 39 16.76 2.74 7.18
N ASN A 40 17.30 1.54 7.35
CA ASN A 40 18.72 1.24 7.07
C ASN A 40 18.99 0.94 5.58
N ILE A 41 17.96 0.83 4.74
CA ILE A 41 18.13 0.62 3.32
C ILE A 41 18.49 1.95 2.67
N THR A 42 19.72 2.05 2.18
CA THR A 42 20.34 3.31 1.73
C THR A 42 19.75 3.84 0.43
N ASN A 43 19.18 2.99 -0.42
CA ASN A 43 18.75 3.36 -1.78
C ASN A 43 17.21 3.55 -1.92
N LYS A 44 16.45 3.51 -0.81
CA LYS A 44 15.00 3.74 -0.88
C LYS A 44 14.66 5.17 -1.30
N GLN A 45 13.62 5.31 -2.11
CA GLN A 45 13.10 6.61 -2.54
C GLN A 45 11.66 6.79 -2.01
N ILE A 46 11.41 7.89 -1.31
CA ILE A 46 10.07 8.27 -0.89
C ILE A 46 9.33 8.86 -2.08
N ILE A 47 8.20 8.27 -2.48
CA ILE A 47 7.44 8.66 -3.66
C ILE A 47 6.42 9.75 -3.30
N GLY A 48 5.65 9.52 -2.25
CA GLY A 48 4.56 10.40 -1.82
C GLY A 48 4.97 11.37 -0.72
N VAL A 49 4.04 12.24 -0.36
CA VAL A 49 4.20 13.13 0.78
C VAL A 49 3.59 12.45 2.00
N PRO A 50 4.32 12.31 3.13
CA PRO A 50 3.76 11.78 4.37
C PRO A 50 2.44 12.46 4.74
N LEU A 51 1.47 11.68 5.16
CA LEU A 51 0.13 12.16 5.50
C LEU A 51 -0.11 12.13 7.00
N PRO A 52 -0.90 13.06 7.56
CA PRO A 52 -1.33 13.00 8.95
C PRO A 52 -2.12 11.71 9.23
N LYS A 53 -1.83 11.04 10.36
CA LYS A 53 -2.51 9.79 10.76
C LYS A 53 -4.03 9.92 10.82
N ASP A 54 -4.54 11.04 11.30
CA ASP A 54 -5.98 11.28 11.39
C ASP A 54 -6.65 11.37 10.02
N MET A 55 -5.93 11.87 9.01
CA MET A 55 -6.39 11.91 7.62
C MET A 55 -6.46 10.51 7.02
N ILE A 56 -5.40 9.70 7.22
CA ILE A 56 -5.36 8.32 6.76
C ILE A 56 -6.42 7.49 7.49
N ALA A 57 -6.57 7.66 8.81
CA ALA A 57 -7.57 6.96 9.61
C ALA A 57 -9.02 7.26 9.14
N LYS A 58 -9.30 8.49 8.73
CA LYS A 58 -10.60 8.86 8.13
C LYS A 58 -10.85 8.14 6.81
N PHE A 59 -9.81 7.92 6.00
CA PHE A 59 -9.94 7.14 4.77
C PHE A 59 -10.38 5.70 5.06
N PHE A 60 -9.81 5.08 6.11
CA PHE A 60 -10.12 3.71 6.51
C PHE A 60 -11.22 3.58 7.57
N ILE A 61 -12.04 4.63 7.80
CA ILE A 61 -13.00 4.65 8.91
C ILE A 61 -14.05 3.54 8.85
N GLU A 62 -14.44 3.11 7.65
CA GLU A 62 -15.45 2.07 7.44
C GLU A 62 -14.90 0.65 7.55
N TRP A 63 -13.58 0.47 7.63
CA TRP A 63 -12.92 -0.83 7.70
C TRP A 63 -12.21 -1.05 9.02
N ASN A 64 -12.27 -2.28 9.52
CA ASN A 64 -11.58 -2.69 10.74
C ASN A 64 -10.89 -4.04 10.50
N PHE A 65 -9.68 -4.01 9.96
CA PHE A 65 -8.88 -5.17 9.59
C PHE A 65 -7.64 -5.33 10.45
N SER A 66 -7.11 -6.55 10.53
CA SER A 66 -5.87 -6.84 11.24
C SER A 66 -4.69 -6.05 10.64
N GLY A 67 -3.84 -5.46 11.49
CA GLY A 67 -2.70 -4.65 11.02
C GLY A 67 -3.05 -3.26 10.49
N LYS A 68 -4.31 -2.80 10.61
CA LYS A 68 -4.75 -1.47 10.16
C LYS A 68 -3.89 -0.34 10.72
N ASP A 69 -3.64 -0.34 12.03
CA ASP A 69 -2.87 0.72 12.66
C ASP A 69 -1.43 0.76 12.16
N ALA A 70 -0.81 -0.41 11.95
CA ALA A 70 0.53 -0.50 11.39
C ALA A 70 0.59 0.02 9.95
N TYR A 71 -0.45 -0.24 9.13
CA TYR A 71 -0.54 0.28 7.77
C TYR A 71 -0.76 1.80 7.76
N ILE A 72 -1.60 2.32 8.67
CA ILE A 72 -1.78 3.77 8.86
C ILE A 72 -0.45 4.43 9.28
N ASP A 73 0.29 3.80 10.19
CA ASP A 73 1.60 4.30 10.64
C ASP A 73 2.61 4.34 9.50
N PHE A 74 2.68 3.27 8.69
CA PHE A 74 3.50 3.22 7.49
C PHE A 74 3.18 4.35 6.51
N LEU A 75 1.90 4.52 6.14
CA LEU A 75 1.46 5.58 5.24
C LEU A 75 1.70 6.98 5.81
N SER A 76 1.62 7.15 7.14
CA SER A 76 1.90 8.45 7.76
C SER A 76 3.38 8.81 7.73
N GLN A 77 4.25 7.81 7.71
CA GLN A 77 5.70 7.99 7.69
C GLN A 77 6.25 8.13 6.27
N TYR A 78 5.81 7.26 5.36
CA TYR A 78 6.38 7.16 4.02
C TYR A 78 5.42 7.59 2.92
N ASN A 79 4.16 7.15 2.98
CA ASN A 79 3.15 7.34 1.94
C ASN A 79 3.68 7.00 0.53
N GLY A 80 4.24 5.79 0.40
CA GLY A 80 4.84 5.28 -0.83
C GLY A 80 6.36 5.24 -0.78
N LEU A 81 6.91 4.08 -1.14
CA LEU A 81 8.36 3.83 -1.19
C LEU A 81 8.69 3.09 -2.48
N PHE A 82 9.82 3.42 -3.07
CA PHE A 82 10.41 2.69 -4.19
C PHE A 82 11.78 2.17 -3.79
N PHE A 83 12.05 0.91 -4.11
CA PHE A 83 13.30 0.20 -3.86
C PHE A 83 13.90 -0.23 -5.19
N PRO A 84 14.89 0.49 -5.74
CA PRO A 84 15.47 0.18 -7.06
C PRO A 84 16.09 -1.22 -7.18
N GLU A 85 16.48 -1.80 -6.05
CA GLU A 85 17.08 -3.14 -5.98
C GLU A 85 16.06 -4.19 -5.54
N GLY A 86 14.80 -3.80 -5.28
CA GLY A 86 13.78 -4.66 -4.72
C GLY A 86 14.00 -5.05 -3.27
N LEU A 87 13.00 -5.68 -2.67
CA LEU A 87 13.04 -6.34 -1.37
C LEU A 87 12.57 -7.77 -1.52
N LEU A 88 13.30 -8.72 -0.94
CA LEU A 88 12.86 -10.11 -0.88
C LEU A 88 11.81 -10.26 0.22
N LEU A 89 10.68 -10.89 -0.10
CA LEU A 89 9.69 -11.33 0.88
C LEU A 89 10.00 -12.76 1.33
N GLU A 90 10.41 -12.91 2.58
CA GLU A 90 10.57 -14.23 3.21
C GLU A 90 9.21 -14.83 3.58
N ALA A 91 8.34 -15.06 2.60
CA ALA A 91 7.05 -15.70 2.81
C ALA A 91 7.21 -17.22 2.65
N SER A 92 7.24 -17.91 3.76
CA SER A 92 7.62 -19.31 3.87
C SER A 92 6.61 -20.34 3.33
N ALA A 93 5.46 -19.93 2.84
CA ALA A 93 4.41 -20.88 2.45
C ALA A 93 4.43 -21.28 0.98
N HIS A 94 5.18 -20.57 0.15
CA HIS A 94 5.25 -20.79 -1.29
C HIS A 94 6.71 -20.94 -1.69
N ASP A 95 7.03 -21.94 -2.51
CA ASP A 95 8.38 -22.15 -3.09
C ASP A 95 8.72 -21.09 -4.16
N ILE A 96 8.08 -19.92 -4.11
CA ILE A 96 8.24 -18.82 -5.06
C ILE A 96 8.98 -17.71 -4.35
N GLU A 97 10.08 -17.24 -4.94
CA GLU A 97 10.74 -16.00 -4.51
C GLU A 97 9.82 -14.82 -4.88
N MET A 98 9.40 -14.09 -3.87
CA MET A 98 8.52 -12.93 -4.02
C MET A 98 9.32 -11.67 -3.75
N GLU A 99 9.20 -10.70 -4.66
CA GLU A 99 9.88 -9.41 -4.58
C GLU A 99 8.87 -8.30 -4.33
N VAL A 100 9.29 -7.26 -3.63
CA VAL A 100 8.55 -5.99 -3.50
C VAL A 100 9.45 -4.87 -4.00
N GLU A 101 9.03 -4.17 -5.05
CA GLU A 101 9.76 -3.03 -5.59
C GLU A 101 9.14 -1.70 -5.15
N THR A 102 7.81 -1.57 -5.24
CA THR A 102 7.13 -0.31 -4.93
C THR A 102 6.01 -0.51 -3.91
N PHE A 103 6.03 0.25 -2.82
CA PHE A 103 4.84 0.50 -2.01
C PHE A 103 4.08 1.70 -2.54
N TYR A 104 2.77 1.57 -2.61
CA TYR A 104 1.90 2.58 -3.19
C TYR A 104 1.59 3.73 -2.22
N ASP A 105 1.54 4.94 -2.77
CA ASP A 105 1.03 6.10 -2.06
C ASP A 105 -0.51 6.12 -2.07
N LEU A 106 -1.10 6.62 -1.00
CA LEU A 106 -2.55 6.58 -0.79
C LEU A 106 -3.34 7.31 -1.88
N CYS A 107 -2.80 8.38 -2.44
CA CYS A 107 -3.51 9.23 -3.39
C CYS A 107 -3.16 8.97 -4.86
N GLY A 108 -1.96 8.44 -5.18
CA GLY A 108 -1.53 8.17 -6.54
C GLY A 108 -2.04 6.84 -7.09
N ARG A 109 -2.01 5.81 -6.25
CA ARG A 109 -2.36 4.44 -6.65
C ARG A 109 -3.82 4.11 -6.44
N LEU A 110 -4.53 4.81 -5.56
CA LEU A 110 -5.98 4.69 -5.48
C LEU A 110 -6.67 5.14 -6.77
N GLU A 111 -6.10 6.08 -7.51
CA GLU A 111 -6.62 6.44 -8.84
C GLU A 111 -6.48 5.26 -9.80
N ARG A 112 -5.32 4.56 -9.80
CA ARG A 112 -5.13 3.34 -10.59
C ARG A 112 -6.07 2.22 -10.15
N TYR A 113 -6.30 2.06 -8.85
CA TYR A 113 -7.31 1.14 -8.33
C TYR A 113 -8.69 1.40 -8.92
N TRP A 114 -9.13 2.67 -9.01
CA TRP A 114 -10.38 3.04 -9.66
C TRP A 114 -10.38 2.78 -11.16
N ASP A 115 -9.30 3.03 -11.85
CA ASP A 115 -9.19 2.79 -13.29
C ASP A 115 -9.21 1.29 -13.60
N ILE A 116 -8.50 0.48 -12.82
CA ILE A 116 -8.55 -0.99 -12.91
C ILE A 116 -9.97 -1.50 -12.62
N THR A 117 -10.67 -0.95 -11.62
CA THR A 117 -12.02 -1.39 -11.27
C THR A 117 -13.09 -0.97 -12.26
N LYS A 118 -12.88 0.10 -13.03
CA LYS A 118 -13.83 0.56 -14.04
C LYS A 118 -13.80 -0.28 -15.29
N ASP A 119 -12.62 -0.63 -15.74
CA ASP A 119 -12.39 -1.12 -17.11
C ASP A 119 -11.77 -2.52 -17.17
N ASN A 120 -11.27 -3.07 -16.05
CA ASN A 120 -10.65 -4.39 -16.04
C ASN A 120 -11.72 -5.47 -15.81
N VAL A 121 -11.99 -6.25 -16.86
CA VAL A 121 -12.93 -7.40 -16.87
C VAL A 121 -12.38 -8.55 -16.02
N ASP A 122 -11.06 -8.56 -15.77
CA ASP A 122 -10.32 -9.69 -15.19
C ASP A 122 -10.28 -9.68 -13.67
N ILE A 123 -10.51 -8.51 -13.03
CA ILE A 123 -10.60 -8.43 -11.57
C ILE A 123 -12.07 -8.41 -11.13
N PRO A 124 -12.55 -9.46 -10.44
CA PRO A 124 -13.93 -9.50 -9.99
C PRO A 124 -14.29 -8.32 -9.09
N LYS A 125 -15.39 -7.64 -9.35
CA LYS A 125 -15.88 -6.52 -8.52
C LYS A 125 -15.97 -6.85 -7.04
N LYS A 126 -16.26 -8.12 -6.70
CA LYS A 126 -16.31 -8.59 -5.32
C LYS A 126 -14.94 -8.49 -4.65
N PHE A 127 -13.86 -8.78 -5.38
CA PHE A 127 -12.49 -8.68 -4.89
C PHE A 127 -12.12 -7.22 -4.61
N THR A 128 -12.32 -6.34 -5.57
CA THR A 128 -12.01 -4.92 -5.44
C THR A 128 -12.86 -4.17 -4.40
N MET A 129 -14.01 -4.72 -3.99
CA MET A 129 -14.82 -4.16 -2.90
C MET A 129 -14.25 -4.45 -1.50
N SER A 130 -13.41 -5.48 -1.38
CA SER A 130 -12.85 -5.94 -0.11
C SER A 130 -11.34 -5.87 -0.03
N HIS A 131 -10.65 -5.49 -1.10
CA HIS A 131 -9.20 -5.42 -1.15
C HIS A 131 -8.71 -4.08 -1.70
N ILE A 132 -7.52 -3.66 -1.26
CA ILE A 132 -6.84 -2.46 -1.74
C ILE A 132 -5.39 -2.82 -2.12
N PRO A 133 -4.89 -2.38 -3.30
CA PRO A 133 -3.51 -2.62 -3.68
C PRO A 133 -2.56 -1.76 -2.84
N ILE A 134 -1.47 -2.37 -2.37
CA ILE A 134 -0.50 -1.72 -1.48
C ILE A 134 0.92 -1.66 -2.04
N ALA A 135 1.28 -2.60 -2.91
CA ALA A 135 2.62 -2.71 -3.48
C ALA A 135 2.61 -3.47 -4.80
N ASP A 136 3.72 -3.41 -5.54
CA ASP A 136 4.01 -4.25 -6.70
C ASP A 136 5.45 -4.76 -6.69
N ASP A 137 5.73 -5.73 -7.59
CA ASP A 137 7.05 -6.18 -7.96
C ASP A 137 7.49 -5.62 -9.32
N ALA A 138 8.74 -5.91 -9.72
CA ALA A 138 9.29 -5.48 -11.00
C ALA A 138 8.59 -6.13 -12.22
N ALA A 139 7.93 -7.28 -12.06
CA ALA A 139 7.17 -7.96 -13.10
C ALA A 139 5.74 -7.42 -13.26
N GLY A 140 5.28 -6.57 -12.34
CA GLY A 140 3.96 -5.98 -12.32
C GLY A 140 2.90 -6.81 -11.59
N ASN A 141 3.32 -7.85 -10.87
CA ASN A 141 2.45 -8.53 -9.91
C ASN A 141 2.17 -7.62 -8.72
N GLU A 142 1.03 -7.79 -8.07
CA GLU A 142 0.56 -6.83 -7.08
C GLU A 142 0.31 -7.49 -5.71
N TYR A 143 0.56 -6.72 -4.64
CA TYR A 143 0.19 -7.07 -3.27
C TYR A 143 -1.03 -6.27 -2.84
N TRP A 144 -2.00 -6.95 -2.23
CA TRP A 144 -3.27 -6.35 -1.82
C TRP A 144 -3.57 -6.68 -0.37
N ILE A 145 -4.16 -5.73 0.38
CA ILE A 145 -4.72 -5.99 1.73
C ILE A 145 -6.21 -6.26 1.62
N ASN A 146 -6.65 -7.35 2.25
CA ASN A 146 -8.05 -7.61 2.50
C ASN A 146 -8.55 -6.67 3.63
N LEU A 147 -9.43 -5.76 3.31
CA LEU A 147 -9.98 -4.75 4.24
C LEU A 147 -10.94 -5.34 5.29
N ILE A 148 -11.25 -6.64 5.20
CA ILE A 148 -12.12 -7.36 6.16
C ILE A 148 -11.25 -8.14 7.15
N THR A 149 -10.29 -8.93 6.64
CA THR A 149 -9.46 -9.81 7.47
C THR A 149 -8.12 -9.19 7.84
N GLY A 150 -7.53 -8.38 6.97
CA GLY A 150 -6.19 -7.82 7.10
C GLY A 150 -5.11 -8.65 6.40
N GLU A 151 -5.47 -9.81 5.86
CA GLU A 151 -4.54 -10.65 5.11
C GLU A 151 -3.94 -9.88 3.94
N VAL A 152 -2.64 -10.08 3.70
CA VAL A 152 -1.96 -9.60 2.50
C VAL A 152 -1.92 -10.74 1.50
N VAL A 153 -2.39 -10.47 0.29
CA VAL A 153 -2.38 -11.41 -0.82
C VAL A 153 -1.44 -10.89 -1.91
N PHE A 154 -0.76 -11.80 -2.57
CA PHE A 154 0.00 -11.58 -3.79
C PHE A 154 -0.85 -12.02 -4.98
N ILE A 155 -0.87 -11.24 -6.04
CA ILE A 155 -1.62 -11.53 -7.26
C ILE A 155 -0.63 -11.65 -8.41
N GLU A 156 -0.49 -12.87 -8.93
CA GLU A 156 0.20 -13.11 -10.18
C GLU A 156 -0.72 -12.68 -11.34
N VAL A 157 -0.39 -11.55 -11.97
CA VAL A 157 -1.24 -10.93 -13.00
C VAL A 157 -1.44 -11.86 -14.20
N GLU A 158 -0.46 -12.71 -14.51
CA GLU A 158 -0.53 -13.68 -15.62
C GLU A 158 -1.65 -14.70 -15.44
N TYR A 159 -1.91 -15.14 -14.18
CA TYR A 159 -2.93 -16.16 -13.89
C TYR A 159 -4.28 -15.56 -13.50
N GLY A 160 -4.31 -14.28 -13.15
CA GLY A 160 -5.54 -13.59 -12.79
C GLY A 160 -6.16 -14.03 -11.45
N ILE A 161 -7.43 -13.69 -11.23
CA ILE A 161 -8.19 -14.01 -10.02
C ILE A 161 -9.29 -15.01 -10.35
N PRO A 162 -9.42 -16.13 -9.61
CA PRO A 162 -8.78 -16.42 -8.32
C PRO A 162 -7.47 -17.22 -8.40
N GLU A 163 -7.07 -17.75 -9.54
CA GLU A 163 -6.00 -18.75 -9.68
C GLU A 163 -4.63 -18.21 -9.27
N GLY A 164 -4.35 -16.94 -9.58
CA GLY A 164 -3.08 -16.27 -9.25
C GLY A 164 -3.05 -15.61 -7.87
N VAL A 165 -4.02 -15.90 -6.98
CA VAL A 165 -4.09 -15.25 -5.66
C VAL A 165 -3.46 -16.14 -4.58
N HIS A 166 -2.43 -15.63 -3.92
CA HIS A 166 -1.70 -16.32 -2.85
C HIS A 166 -1.73 -15.49 -1.56
N ILE A 167 -2.14 -16.08 -0.44
CA ILE A 167 -2.03 -15.41 0.87
C ILE A 167 -0.57 -15.45 1.30
N VAL A 168 0.05 -14.29 1.50
CA VAL A 168 1.48 -14.17 1.84
C VAL A 168 1.72 -13.72 3.27
N ALA A 169 0.72 -13.11 3.92
CA ALA A 169 0.78 -12.75 5.33
C ALA A 169 -0.63 -12.59 5.92
N ASP A 170 -0.76 -12.79 7.21
CA ASP A 170 -2.01 -12.62 7.97
C ASP A 170 -2.31 -11.15 8.33
N SER A 171 -1.33 -10.27 8.15
CA SER A 171 -1.46 -8.84 8.42
C SER A 171 -0.37 -8.03 7.71
N PHE A 172 -0.61 -6.71 7.57
CA PHE A 172 0.42 -5.79 7.07
C PHE A 172 1.69 -5.82 7.93
N SER A 173 1.55 -5.94 9.25
CA SER A 173 2.71 -6.00 10.16
C SER A 173 3.58 -7.22 9.88
N THR A 174 2.96 -8.39 9.70
CA THR A 174 3.67 -9.64 9.37
C THR A 174 4.34 -9.53 8.00
N PHE A 175 3.61 -9.05 6.99
CA PHE A 175 4.14 -8.81 5.65
C PHE A 175 5.38 -7.89 5.68
N TYR A 176 5.23 -6.72 6.29
CA TYR A 176 6.29 -5.72 6.34
C TYR A 176 7.54 -6.19 7.11
N SER A 177 7.35 -6.96 8.19
CA SER A 177 8.44 -7.51 8.98
C SER A 177 9.19 -8.66 8.30
N ALA A 178 8.59 -9.29 7.29
CA ALA A 178 9.20 -10.37 6.51
C ALA A 178 10.07 -9.87 5.34
N LEU A 179 10.08 -8.57 5.07
CA LEU A 179 10.86 -7.99 3.99
C LEU A 179 12.36 -7.90 4.36
N ARG A 180 13.21 -8.24 3.40
CA ARG A 180 14.68 -8.17 3.53
C ARG A 180 15.28 -7.50 2.29
N PRO A 181 16.43 -6.82 2.41
CA PRO A 181 17.18 -6.34 1.25
C PRO A 181 17.53 -7.52 0.33
N MET A 182 17.43 -7.29 -0.96
CA MET A 182 18.07 -8.16 -1.95
C MET A 182 19.57 -7.86 -1.94
N HIS A 183 20.40 -8.89 -1.80
CA HIS A 183 21.87 -8.76 -1.63
C HIS A 183 22.57 -8.55 -2.94
#